data_542fc2bd2d67c631c659a69b9e994eea
#
_entry.id   542fc2bd2d67c631c659a69b9e994eea
#
_cell.length_a   1.000
_cell.length_b   1.000
_cell.length_c   1.000
_cell.angle_alpha   90.00
_cell.angle_beta   90.00
_cell.angle_gamma   90.00
#
_symmetry.space_group_name_H-M   'P 1'
#
loop_
_entity.id
_entity.type
_entity.pdbx_description
1 polymer ?
#
loop_
_entity_poly.entity_id
_entity_poly.type
_entity_poly.pdbx_seq_one_letter_code
_entity_poly.pdbx_strand_id
1 'polypeptide(L)'
;MEALKNINFRVEAGDVYGIIGMSGAGKSTLVRCLNLLETPTSGSVEVDGISLTQLDDRKLRQLRAQIGMIFQNFNLMMQSTVLANVCFPLKIHGTGGQAAKKKAKELLKTVGLEEKASAYPAQLSGGQRQRVAIARALACDPRILLCDEATSALDPQTTQQILALLREINQKTGITIVIITHSMSVVREICNHVAIVENGEMVENGSVEEVFAHPKSDAAKRLIIEGRDPEEWKENRASLVSKTEEKHTGRKVRIVFSRNSSYEPVVANMVLQFGEPVNILKANTKDVQGVARGDMILALSKEGEIADRQIQYLKDHELSVEVLD
;
A
#
# COMPACT_ATOMS: atom_id res chain seq x y z
N MET A 1 15.13 14.44 18.31
CA MET A 1 14.04 13.45 18.23
C MET A 1 14.49 12.36 17.28
N GLU A 2 14.55 11.12 17.69
CA GLU A 2 14.85 9.99 16.79
C GLU A 2 13.63 9.72 15.93
N ALA A 3 13.77 9.86 14.61
CA ALA A 3 12.69 9.63 13.65
C ALA A 3 12.61 8.15 13.23
N LEU A 4 13.73 7.45 13.22
CA LEU A 4 13.86 6.03 12.87
C LEU A 4 14.81 5.33 13.84
N LYS A 5 14.48 4.09 14.21
CA LYS A 5 15.25 3.30 15.18
C LYS A 5 15.36 1.86 14.68
N ASN A 6 16.58 1.37 14.54
CA ASN A 6 16.87 -0.04 14.23
C ASN A 6 16.04 -0.61 13.05
N ILE A 7 15.80 0.18 12.01
CA ILE A 7 15.08 -0.26 10.81
C ILE A 7 15.98 -1.20 10.00
N ASN A 8 15.54 -2.44 9.84
CA ASN A 8 16.23 -3.45 9.04
C ASN A 8 15.21 -4.18 8.15
N PHE A 9 15.35 -4.08 6.83
CA PHE A 9 14.52 -4.83 5.88
C PHE A 9 15.22 -4.96 4.54
N ARG A 10 14.72 -5.84 3.72
CA ARG A 10 15.18 -6.09 2.37
C ARG A 10 13.99 -6.13 1.42
N VAL A 11 14.17 -5.57 0.23
CA VAL A 11 13.21 -5.60 -0.87
C VAL A 11 13.86 -6.32 -2.03
N GLU A 12 13.22 -7.36 -2.54
CA GLU A 12 13.75 -8.13 -3.67
C GLU A 12 13.47 -7.39 -4.99
N ALA A 13 14.30 -7.68 -6.01
CA ALA A 13 14.13 -7.07 -7.32
C ALA A 13 12.79 -7.48 -7.95
N GLY A 14 12.07 -6.50 -8.50
CA GLY A 14 10.75 -6.69 -9.11
C GLY A 14 9.58 -6.77 -8.12
N ASP A 15 9.85 -6.69 -6.82
CA ASP A 15 8.81 -6.71 -5.80
C ASP A 15 8.01 -5.41 -5.73
N VAL A 16 6.78 -5.49 -5.25
CA VAL A 16 5.97 -4.33 -4.84
C VAL A 16 5.84 -4.39 -3.32
N TYR A 17 6.59 -3.54 -2.64
CA TYR A 17 6.75 -3.54 -1.20
C TYR A 17 6.01 -2.36 -0.57
N GLY A 18 5.09 -2.65 0.35
CA GLY A 18 4.33 -1.64 1.10
C GLY A 18 5.02 -1.28 2.42
N ILE A 19 5.09 0.01 2.75
CA ILE A 19 5.49 0.50 4.08
C ILE A 19 4.30 1.25 4.65
N ILE A 20 3.74 0.73 5.72
CA ILE A 20 2.53 1.27 6.35
C ILE A 20 2.77 1.67 7.80
N GLY A 21 1.93 2.53 8.32
CA GLY A 21 1.97 2.98 9.71
C GLY A 21 1.16 4.26 9.90
N MET A 22 0.96 4.65 11.14
CA MET A 22 0.23 5.87 11.49
C MET A 22 0.95 7.13 11.01
N SER A 23 0.23 8.26 10.93
CA SER A 23 0.85 9.56 10.66
C SER A 23 1.93 9.85 11.72
N GLY A 24 3.09 10.34 11.28
CA GLY A 24 4.22 10.60 12.18
C GLY A 24 5.06 9.36 12.55
N ALA A 25 4.75 8.16 12.08
CA ALA A 25 5.51 6.94 12.38
C ALA A 25 6.94 6.90 11.80
N GLY A 26 7.36 7.87 10.98
CA GLY A 26 8.69 7.92 10.37
C GLY A 26 8.76 7.47 8.91
N LYS A 27 7.65 7.10 8.28
CA LYS A 27 7.61 6.54 6.92
C LYS A 27 8.23 7.44 5.84
N SER A 28 7.89 8.72 5.82
CA SER A 28 8.46 9.66 4.83
C SER A 28 9.95 9.91 5.07
N THR A 29 10.41 9.91 6.32
CA THR A 29 11.84 9.94 6.66
C THR A 29 12.53 8.69 6.14
N LEU A 30 11.92 7.51 6.31
CA LEU A 30 12.47 6.26 5.82
C LEU A 30 12.67 6.29 4.30
N VAL A 31 11.64 6.71 3.53
CA VAL A 31 11.78 6.76 2.06
C VAL A 31 12.82 7.78 1.60
N ARG A 32 12.98 8.89 2.32
CA ARG A 32 14.04 9.87 2.03
C ARG A 32 15.43 9.32 2.35
N CYS A 33 15.55 8.46 3.35
CA CYS A 33 16.80 7.73 3.60
C CYS A 33 17.09 6.71 2.49
N LEU A 34 16.08 6.04 1.91
CA LEU A 34 16.29 5.05 0.84
C LEU A 34 16.96 5.62 -0.42
N ASN A 35 16.80 6.91 -0.71
CA ASN A 35 17.51 7.59 -1.79
C ASN A 35 18.50 8.65 -1.30
N LEU A 36 18.84 8.63 0.01
CA LEU A 36 19.74 9.57 0.69
C LEU A 36 19.36 11.06 0.52
N LEU A 37 18.08 11.39 0.34
CA LEU A 37 17.62 12.78 0.52
C LEU A 37 17.78 13.20 1.99
N GLU A 38 17.69 12.24 2.90
CA GLU A 38 18.09 12.36 4.30
C GLU A 38 19.15 11.31 4.61
N THR A 39 20.24 11.70 5.24
CA THR A 39 21.33 10.78 5.62
C THR A 39 21.01 10.15 6.97
N PRO A 40 20.98 8.82 7.10
CA PRO A 40 20.78 8.18 8.39
C PRO A 40 21.95 8.50 9.33
N THR A 41 21.68 8.68 10.61
CA THR A 41 22.69 8.96 11.64
C THR A 41 23.64 7.77 11.82
N SER A 42 23.14 6.55 11.63
CA SER A 42 23.90 5.30 11.66
C SER A 42 23.27 4.25 10.76
N GLY A 43 24.00 3.17 10.46
CA GLY A 43 23.57 2.12 9.56
C GLY A 43 23.93 2.40 8.10
N SER A 44 23.40 1.58 7.19
CA SER A 44 23.67 1.67 5.76
C SER A 44 22.38 1.54 4.93
N VAL A 45 22.40 2.14 3.75
CA VAL A 45 21.39 1.91 2.73
C VAL A 45 22.10 1.33 1.52
N GLU A 46 21.64 0.18 1.06
CA GLU A 46 22.27 -0.54 -0.04
C GLU A 46 21.28 -0.74 -1.18
N VAL A 47 21.75 -0.52 -2.41
CA VAL A 47 21.00 -0.79 -3.64
C VAL A 47 21.89 -1.62 -4.56
N ASP A 48 21.43 -2.79 -4.97
CA ASP A 48 22.19 -3.74 -5.79
C ASP A 48 23.60 -4.04 -5.21
N GLY A 49 23.73 -4.15 -3.89
CA GLY A 49 24.99 -4.39 -3.18
C GLY A 49 25.90 -3.16 -3.09
N ILE A 50 25.46 -1.99 -3.51
CA ILE A 50 26.21 -0.74 -3.45
C ILE A 50 25.69 0.07 -2.24
N SER A 51 26.59 0.33 -1.27
CA SER A 51 26.25 1.20 -0.14
C SER A 51 26.19 2.66 -0.57
N LEU A 52 25.00 3.25 -0.49
CA LEU A 52 24.77 4.64 -0.87
C LEU A 52 25.52 5.62 0.03
N THR A 53 25.66 5.29 1.32
CA THR A 53 26.30 6.15 2.32
C THR A 53 27.81 6.29 2.10
N GLN A 54 28.41 5.42 1.28
CA GLN A 54 29.83 5.44 0.97
C GLN A 54 30.16 6.07 -0.39
N LEU A 55 29.12 6.49 -1.15
CA LEU A 55 29.31 7.08 -2.46
C LEU A 55 29.69 8.55 -2.37
N ASP A 56 30.56 8.98 -3.29
CA ASP A 56 30.76 10.41 -3.58
C ASP A 56 29.52 11.01 -4.26
N ASP A 57 29.41 12.34 -4.23
CA ASP A 57 28.26 13.07 -4.80
C ASP A 57 28.00 12.77 -6.28
N ARG A 58 29.03 12.48 -7.06
CA ARG A 58 28.91 12.18 -8.48
C ARG A 58 28.27 10.80 -8.70
N LYS A 59 28.77 9.79 -8.00
CA LYS A 59 28.27 8.42 -8.05
C LYS A 59 26.87 8.34 -7.47
N LEU A 60 26.60 9.05 -6.37
CA LEU A 60 25.28 9.14 -5.77
C LEU A 60 24.26 9.74 -6.74
N ARG A 61 24.61 10.82 -7.46
CA ARG A 61 23.73 11.38 -8.51
C ARG A 61 23.46 10.39 -9.63
N GLN A 62 24.46 9.61 -10.06
CA GLN A 62 24.28 8.58 -11.08
C GLN A 62 23.36 7.45 -10.60
N LEU A 63 23.49 7.01 -9.35
CA LEU A 63 22.64 5.99 -8.77
C LEU A 63 21.21 6.50 -8.56
N ARG A 64 21.03 7.75 -8.12
CA ARG A 64 19.70 8.38 -7.99
C ARG A 64 18.95 8.47 -9.33
N ALA A 65 19.64 8.47 -10.48
CA ALA A 65 18.98 8.38 -11.78
C ALA A 65 18.27 7.03 -11.99
N GLN A 66 18.70 5.98 -11.25
CA GLN A 66 18.09 4.66 -11.29
C GLN A 66 16.97 4.49 -10.25
N ILE A 67 16.70 5.53 -9.47
CA ILE A 67 15.64 5.56 -8.46
C ILE A 67 14.64 6.66 -8.85
N GLY A 68 13.48 6.27 -9.37
CA GLY A 68 12.36 7.18 -9.59
C GLY A 68 11.67 7.50 -8.28
N MET A 69 11.15 8.73 -8.13
CA MET A 69 10.38 9.11 -6.94
C MET A 69 9.09 9.83 -7.33
N ILE A 70 7.99 9.38 -6.74
CA ILE A 70 6.67 9.98 -6.83
C ILE A 70 6.35 10.55 -5.45
N PHE A 71 6.07 11.85 -5.40
CA PHE A 71 5.80 12.59 -4.17
C PHE A 71 4.31 12.75 -3.93
N GLN A 72 3.90 12.89 -2.68
CA GLN A 72 2.53 13.10 -2.24
C GLN A 72 1.83 14.26 -2.97
N ASN A 73 2.51 15.38 -3.17
CA ASN A 73 1.97 16.58 -3.81
C ASN A 73 2.34 16.69 -5.30
N PHE A 74 2.62 15.57 -5.99
CA PHE A 74 3.02 15.47 -7.41
C PHE A 74 4.33 16.19 -7.74
N ASN A 75 4.65 17.31 -7.11
CA ASN A 75 5.83 18.16 -7.30
C ASN A 75 6.11 18.51 -8.78
N LEU A 76 5.04 18.78 -9.55
CA LEU A 76 5.16 19.19 -10.93
C LEU A 76 5.58 20.66 -11.04
N MET A 77 6.38 20.96 -12.07
CA MET A 77 6.73 22.34 -12.43
C MET A 77 5.49 23.01 -13.04
N MET A 78 4.79 23.83 -12.25
CA MET A 78 3.48 24.40 -12.62
C MET A 78 3.55 25.35 -13.83
N GLN A 79 4.70 26.00 -14.05
CA GLN A 79 4.96 26.93 -15.17
C GLN A 79 5.51 26.22 -16.42
N SER A 80 5.58 24.90 -16.40
CA SER A 80 6.08 24.08 -17.51
C SER A 80 4.99 23.16 -18.02
N THR A 81 5.01 22.87 -19.32
CA THR A 81 4.06 21.93 -19.92
C THR A 81 4.25 20.51 -19.38
N VAL A 82 3.25 19.67 -19.57
CA VAL A 82 3.29 18.23 -19.25
C VAL A 82 4.51 17.56 -19.89
N LEU A 83 4.72 17.80 -21.20
CA LEU A 83 5.90 17.29 -21.91
C LEU A 83 7.21 17.79 -21.31
N ALA A 84 7.28 19.07 -20.94
CA ALA A 84 8.48 19.64 -20.34
C ALA A 84 8.79 19.03 -18.96
N ASN A 85 7.76 18.76 -18.16
CA ASN A 85 7.90 18.05 -16.89
C ASN A 85 8.54 16.65 -17.06
N VAL A 86 8.07 15.87 -18.04
CA VAL A 86 8.62 14.52 -18.29
C VAL A 86 10.01 14.58 -18.94
N CYS A 87 10.28 15.60 -19.79
CA CYS A 87 11.62 15.82 -20.36
C CYS A 87 12.67 16.28 -19.34
N PHE A 88 12.26 16.85 -18.22
CA PHE A 88 13.17 17.50 -17.28
C PHE A 88 14.28 16.55 -16.74
N PRO A 89 13.97 15.38 -16.17
CA PRO A 89 15.01 14.46 -15.70
C PRO A 89 15.92 13.98 -16.85
N LEU A 90 15.39 13.72 -18.04
CA LEU A 90 16.18 13.32 -19.21
C LEU A 90 17.23 14.36 -19.58
N LYS A 91 16.86 15.65 -19.55
CA LYS A 91 17.78 16.76 -19.85
C LYS A 91 18.87 16.89 -18.79
N ILE A 92 18.54 16.73 -17.49
CA ILE A 92 19.52 16.74 -16.41
C ILE A 92 20.57 15.65 -16.62
N HIS A 93 20.13 14.47 -17.10
CA HIS A 93 21.03 13.33 -17.39
C HIS A 93 21.66 13.37 -18.79
N GLY A 94 21.62 14.52 -19.47
CA GLY A 94 22.36 14.75 -20.71
C GLY A 94 21.70 14.20 -21.97
N THR A 95 20.44 13.74 -21.92
CA THR A 95 19.71 13.29 -23.09
C THR A 95 19.42 14.49 -24.02
N GLY A 96 19.82 14.42 -25.28
CA GLY A 96 19.60 15.47 -26.27
C GLY A 96 18.12 15.82 -26.44
N GLY A 97 17.82 17.11 -26.73
CA GLY A 97 16.47 17.65 -26.67
C GLY A 97 15.44 16.92 -27.55
N GLN A 98 15.82 16.40 -28.70
CA GLN A 98 14.91 15.67 -29.59
C GLN A 98 14.67 14.23 -29.11
N ALA A 99 15.72 13.56 -28.62
CA ALA A 99 15.60 12.23 -28.02
C ALA A 99 14.75 12.27 -26.70
N ALA A 100 15.01 13.28 -25.87
CA ALA A 100 14.21 13.51 -24.64
C ALA A 100 12.72 13.72 -24.97
N LYS A 101 12.40 14.52 -25.99
CA LYS A 101 11.00 14.74 -26.41
C LYS A 101 10.35 13.46 -26.95
N LYS A 102 11.07 12.65 -27.72
CA LYS A 102 10.56 11.37 -28.23
C LYS A 102 10.21 10.44 -27.07
N LYS A 103 11.17 10.21 -26.18
CA LYS A 103 10.96 9.33 -25.01
C LYS A 103 9.85 9.84 -24.07
N ALA A 104 9.80 11.15 -23.82
CA ALA A 104 8.74 11.75 -23.01
C ALA A 104 7.34 11.54 -23.62
N LYS A 105 7.19 11.63 -24.95
CA LYS A 105 5.91 11.31 -25.62
C LYS A 105 5.52 9.84 -25.48
N GLU A 106 6.49 8.93 -25.62
CA GLU A 106 6.26 7.49 -25.41
C GLU A 106 5.77 7.21 -23.97
N LEU A 107 6.39 7.83 -22.96
CA LEU A 107 5.96 7.72 -21.57
C LEU A 107 4.58 8.34 -21.33
N LEU A 108 4.28 9.49 -21.94
CA LEU A 108 2.95 10.09 -21.87
C LEU A 108 1.89 9.19 -22.51
N LYS A 109 2.21 8.48 -23.58
CA LYS A 109 1.34 7.47 -24.18
C LYS A 109 1.12 6.30 -23.22
N THR A 110 2.18 5.80 -22.56
CA THR A 110 2.09 4.72 -21.55
C THR A 110 1.13 5.08 -20.41
N VAL A 111 1.13 6.33 -19.96
CA VAL A 111 0.22 6.79 -18.90
C VAL A 111 -1.13 7.34 -19.42
N GLY A 112 -1.40 7.25 -20.73
CA GLY A 112 -2.66 7.67 -21.36
C GLY A 112 -2.86 9.19 -21.40
N LEU A 113 -1.79 9.97 -21.56
CA LEU A 113 -1.81 11.44 -21.58
C LEU A 113 -1.11 12.06 -22.80
N GLU A 114 -1.00 11.35 -23.90
CA GLU A 114 -0.32 11.83 -25.11
C GLU A 114 -0.91 13.16 -25.62
N GLU A 115 -2.24 13.25 -25.64
CA GLU A 115 -2.96 14.46 -26.10
C GLU A 115 -2.80 15.67 -25.15
N LYS A 116 -2.34 15.45 -23.92
CA LYS A 116 -2.13 16.50 -22.92
C LYS A 116 -0.69 17.02 -22.88
N ALA A 117 0.18 16.62 -23.83
CA ALA A 117 1.59 16.97 -23.85
C ALA A 117 1.89 18.48 -23.78
N SER A 118 1.05 19.31 -24.41
CA SER A 118 1.17 20.78 -24.41
C SER A 118 0.40 21.47 -23.29
N ALA A 119 -0.42 20.75 -22.51
CA ALA A 119 -1.15 21.31 -21.38
C ALA A 119 -0.21 21.66 -20.21
N TYR A 120 -0.67 22.52 -19.32
CA TYR A 120 0.00 22.84 -18.05
C TYR A 120 -0.62 22.06 -16.90
N PRO A 121 0.12 21.76 -15.81
CA PRO A 121 -0.40 21.01 -14.66
C PRO A 121 -1.67 21.59 -14.04
N ALA A 122 -1.85 22.91 -14.07
CA ALA A 122 -3.06 23.57 -13.59
C ALA A 122 -4.34 23.21 -14.37
N GLN A 123 -4.19 22.72 -15.61
CA GLN A 123 -5.29 22.32 -16.50
C GLN A 123 -5.66 20.82 -16.34
N LEU A 124 -5.00 20.10 -15.42
CA LEU A 124 -5.15 18.67 -15.23
C LEU A 124 -5.93 18.35 -13.95
N SER A 125 -6.70 17.25 -13.98
CA SER A 125 -7.25 16.64 -12.76
C SER A 125 -6.14 16.09 -11.84
N GLY A 126 -6.45 15.78 -10.58
CA GLY A 126 -5.53 15.16 -9.64
C GLY A 126 -4.91 13.87 -10.20
N GLY A 127 -5.74 12.97 -10.70
CA GLY A 127 -5.29 11.72 -11.31
C GLY A 127 -4.43 11.91 -12.57
N GLN A 128 -4.74 12.91 -13.40
CA GLN A 128 -3.91 13.26 -14.55
C GLN A 128 -2.55 13.81 -14.10
N ARG A 129 -2.50 14.67 -13.08
CA ARG A 129 -1.24 15.15 -12.49
C ARG A 129 -0.40 13.99 -11.94
N GLN A 130 -1.04 13.03 -11.30
CA GLN A 130 -0.36 11.83 -10.80
C GLN A 130 0.24 10.99 -11.94
N ARG A 131 -0.50 10.79 -13.04
CA ARG A 131 0.01 10.09 -14.22
C ARG A 131 1.22 10.81 -14.84
N VAL A 132 1.23 12.15 -14.86
CA VAL A 132 2.41 12.93 -15.29
C VAL A 132 3.59 12.73 -14.34
N ALA A 133 3.36 12.71 -13.02
CA ALA A 133 4.40 12.44 -12.03
C ALA A 133 5.00 11.03 -12.20
N ILE A 134 4.17 10.02 -12.48
CA ILE A 134 4.61 8.66 -12.81
C ILE A 134 5.47 8.67 -14.09
N ALA A 135 5.00 9.27 -15.19
CA ALA A 135 5.75 9.35 -16.43
C ALA A 135 7.11 10.05 -16.24
N ARG A 136 7.15 11.11 -15.43
CA ARG A 136 8.39 11.80 -15.08
C ARG A 136 9.34 10.94 -14.26
N ALA A 137 8.83 10.19 -13.29
CA ALA A 137 9.62 9.29 -12.45
C ALA A 137 10.23 8.14 -13.27
N LEU A 138 9.55 7.68 -14.31
CA LEU A 138 10.03 6.63 -15.23
C LEU A 138 10.98 7.13 -16.32
N ALA A 139 11.20 8.44 -16.45
CA ALA A 139 11.91 9.02 -17.60
C ALA A 139 13.32 8.48 -17.80
N CYS A 140 14.05 8.20 -16.72
CA CYS A 140 15.43 7.70 -16.76
C CYS A 140 15.54 6.17 -16.69
N ASP A 141 14.48 5.41 -17.00
CA ASP A 141 14.40 3.95 -16.88
C ASP A 141 14.89 3.45 -15.51
N PRO A 142 14.26 3.92 -14.41
CA PRO A 142 14.72 3.55 -13.08
C PRO A 142 14.48 2.06 -12.82
N ARG A 143 15.33 1.46 -11.97
CA ARG A 143 15.14 0.09 -11.46
C ARG A 143 14.25 0.05 -10.24
N ILE A 144 14.16 1.17 -9.52
CA ILE A 144 13.37 1.31 -8.29
C ILE A 144 12.46 2.52 -8.43
N LEU A 145 11.21 2.38 -8.01
CA LEU A 145 10.23 3.45 -7.93
C LEU A 145 9.78 3.61 -6.47
N LEU A 146 10.10 4.74 -5.87
CA LEU A 146 9.65 5.10 -4.53
C LEU A 146 8.38 5.95 -4.63
N CYS A 147 7.31 5.52 -3.96
CA CYS A 147 6.01 6.18 -3.96
C CYS A 147 5.69 6.69 -2.55
N ASP A 148 5.85 7.98 -2.30
CA ASP A 148 5.52 8.59 -1.02
C ASP A 148 4.08 9.11 -1.06
N GLU A 149 3.16 8.36 -0.43
CA GLU A 149 1.72 8.64 -0.36
C GLU A 149 1.09 9.02 -1.72
N ALA A 150 1.51 8.33 -2.77
CA ALA A 150 1.19 8.66 -4.16
C ALA A 150 -0.30 8.67 -4.52
N THR A 151 -1.18 8.23 -3.64
CA THR A 151 -2.64 8.16 -3.88
C THR A 151 -3.47 8.87 -2.81
N SER A 152 -2.85 9.46 -1.77
CA SER A 152 -3.56 10.04 -0.64
C SER A 152 -4.49 11.23 -0.99
N ALA A 153 -4.17 11.94 -2.07
CA ALA A 153 -4.94 13.10 -2.54
C ALA A 153 -5.94 12.78 -3.67
N LEU A 154 -6.22 11.49 -3.91
CA LEU A 154 -7.05 11.01 -5.01
C LEU A 154 -8.33 10.36 -4.49
N ASP A 155 -9.40 10.46 -5.26
CA ASP A 155 -10.63 9.72 -5.00
C ASP A 155 -10.41 8.20 -5.18
N PRO A 156 -11.28 7.34 -4.61
CA PRO A 156 -11.10 5.89 -4.64
C PRO A 156 -11.02 5.29 -6.05
N GLN A 157 -11.82 5.79 -6.99
CA GLN A 157 -11.82 5.29 -8.36
C GLN A 157 -10.52 5.64 -9.09
N THR A 158 -10.06 6.87 -8.94
CA THR A 158 -8.77 7.32 -9.50
C THR A 158 -7.61 6.56 -8.85
N THR A 159 -7.65 6.32 -7.53
CA THR A 159 -6.68 5.50 -6.82
C THR A 159 -6.54 4.11 -7.46
N GLN A 160 -7.64 3.40 -7.69
CA GLN A 160 -7.62 2.09 -8.34
C GLN A 160 -6.97 2.14 -9.73
N GLN A 161 -7.28 3.17 -10.53
CA GLN A 161 -6.67 3.33 -11.85
C GLN A 161 -5.15 3.57 -11.78
N ILE A 162 -4.67 4.32 -10.79
CA ILE A 162 -3.24 4.55 -10.58
C ILE A 162 -2.55 3.26 -10.11
N LEU A 163 -3.15 2.51 -9.19
CA LEU A 163 -2.61 1.23 -8.73
C LEU A 163 -2.54 0.20 -9.85
N ALA A 164 -3.58 0.12 -10.70
CA ALA A 164 -3.58 -0.74 -11.89
C ALA A 164 -2.46 -0.37 -12.86
N LEU A 165 -2.24 0.94 -13.10
CA LEU A 165 -1.15 1.44 -13.93
C LEU A 165 0.23 1.07 -13.35
N LEU A 166 0.45 1.25 -12.04
CA LEU A 166 1.72 0.88 -11.39
C LEU A 166 1.97 -0.63 -11.46
N ARG A 167 0.93 -1.45 -11.27
CA ARG A 167 1.02 -2.92 -11.43
C ARG A 167 1.39 -3.31 -12.85
N GLU A 168 0.76 -2.69 -13.86
CA GLU A 168 1.07 -2.94 -15.26
C GLU A 168 2.53 -2.57 -15.60
N ILE A 169 3.01 -1.45 -15.08
CA ILE A 169 4.40 -1.02 -15.25
C ILE A 169 5.35 -2.03 -14.59
N ASN A 170 5.10 -2.43 -13.33
CA ASN A 170 5.91 -3.43 -12.63
C ASN A 170 5.96 -4.75 -13.41
N GLN A 171 4.82 -5.28 -13.85
CA GLN A 171 4.75 -6.54 -14.60
C GLN A 171 5.49 -6.49 -15.94
N LYS A 172 5.41 -5.35 -16.65
CA LYS A 172 6.06 -5.20 -17.97
C LYS A 172 7.55 -4.95 -17.89
N THR A 173 8.01 -4.25 -16.88
CA THR A 173 9.39 -3.77 -16.80
C THR A 173 10.24 -4.46 -15.74
N GLY A 174 9.63 -5.19 -14.81
CA GLY A 174 10.31 -5.77 -13.66
C GLY A 174 10.81 -4.74 -12.64
N ILE A 175 10.32 -3.49 -12.70
CA ILE A 175 10.73 -2.43 -11.77
C ILE A 175 10.31 -2.76 -10.34
N THR A 176 11.22 -2.58 -9.38
CA THR A 176 10.90 -2.69 -7.96
C THR A 176 10.13 -1.46 -7.50
N ILE A 177 9.02 -1.64 -6.80
CA ILE A 177 8.21 -0.52 -6.31
C ILE A 177 8.14 -0.55 -4.78
N VAL A 178 8.48 0.57 -4.12
CA VAL A 178 8.28 0.76 -2.69
C VAL A 178 7.18 1.80 -2.50
N ILE A 179 6.08 1.41 -1.87
CA ILE A 179 4.90 2.27 -1.67
C ILE A 179 4.76 2.61 -0.20
N ILE A 180 4.81 3.89 0.13
CA ILE A 180 4.42 4.39 1.44
C ILE A 180 2.97 4.80 1.39
N THR A 181 2.20 4.28 2.34
CA THR A 181 0.78 4.61 2.47
C THR A 181 0.32 4.39 3.91
N HIS A 182 -0.78 5.03 4.28
CA HIS A 182 -1.55 4.71 5.47
C HIS A 182 -2.78 3.83 5.13
N SER A 183 -3.06 3.60 3.85
CA SER A 183 -4.23 2.87 3.38
C SER A 183 -3.97 1.37 3.22
N MET A 184 -4.68 0.58 4.02
CA MET A 184 -4.66 -0.89 3.93
C MET A 184 -5.17 -1.40 2.60
N SER A 185 -6.15 -0.69 2.00
CA SER A 185 -6.71 -1.06 0.69
C SER A 185 -5.66 -0.99 -0.41
N VAL A 186 -4.77 0.01 -0.38
CA VAL A 186 -3.65 0.14 -1.33
C VAL A 186 -2.70 -1.05 -1.20
N VAL A 187 -2.32 -1.41 0.03
CA VAL A 187 -1.41 -2.55 0.27
C VAL A 187 -2.01 -3.86 -0.23
N ARG A 188 -3.27 -4.14 0.12
CA ARG A 188 -3.98 -5.35 -0.36
C ARG A 188 -4.12 -5.41 -1.88
N GLU A 189 -4.23 -4.24 -2.51
CA GLU A 189 -4.47 -4.15 -3.95
C GLU A 189 -3.22 -4.45 -4.78
N ILE A 190 -2.04 -3.96 -4.38
CA ILE A 190 -0.87 -4.00 -5.24
C ILE A 190 0.37 -4.66 -4.62
N CYS A 191 0.55 -4.65 -3.30
CA CYS A 191 1.78 -5.09 -2.67
C CYS A 191 1.87 -6.61 -2.52
N ASN A 192 3.07 -7.16 -2.64
CA ASN A 192 3.41 -8.55 -2.34
C ASN A 192 3.87 -8.71 -0.89
N HIS A 193 4.68 -7.75 -0.44
CA HIS A 193 5.21 -7.69 0.94
C HIS A 193 4.83 -6.38 1.60
N VAL A 194 4.82 -6.38 2.93
CA VAL A 194 4.49 -5.21 3.73
C VAL A 194 5.34 -5.14 4.98
N ALA A 195 5.76 -3.93 5.33
CA ALA A 195 6.33 -3.60 6.63
C ALA A 195 5.42 -2.62 7.37
N ILE A 196 5.27 -2.84 8.67
CA ILE A 196 4.51 -1.97 9.56
C ILE A 196 5.49 -1.19 10.42
N VAL A 197 5.37 0.14 10.35
CA VAL A 197 6.23 1.08 11.10
C VAL A 197 5.41 1.79 12.16
N GLU A 198 5.87 1.75 13.40
CA GLU A 198 5.28 2.45 14.54
C GLU A 198 6.38 3.11 15.37
N ASN A 199 6.22 4.39 15.70
CA ASN A 199 7.16 5.17 16.53
C ASN A 199 8.63 5.11 16.07
N GLY A 200 8.85 5.05 14.76
CA GLY A 200 10.17 4.97 14.14
C GLY A 200 10.79 3.57 14.10
N GLU A 201 10.09 2.55 14.54
CA GLU A 201 10.53 1.15 14.53
C GLU A 201 9.71 0.33 13.54
N MET A 202 10.33 -0.68 12.92
CA MET A 202 9.64 -1.67 12.12
C MET A 202 9.16 -2.79 13.05
N VAL A 203 7.86 -2.82 13.34
CA VAL A 203 7.27 -3.74 14.31
C VAL A 203 6.82 -5.07 13.71
N GLU A 204 6.58 -5.10 12.40
CA GLU A 204 6.25 -6.32 11.68
C GLU A 204 6.59 -6.20 10.20
N ASN A 205 7.02 -7.29 9.56
CA ASN A 205 7.18 -7.38 8.12
C ASN A 205 6.93 -8.82 7.64
N GLY A 206 6.52 -8.96 6.38
CA GLY A 206 6.26 -10.27 5.77
C GLY A 206 5.49 -10.16 4.45
N SER A 207 5.02 -11.29 3.94
CA SER A 207 4.11 -11.27 2.82
C SER A 207 2.78 -10.61 3.23
N VAL A 208 2.14 -9.92 2.29
CA VAL A 208 0.82 -9.31 2.56
C VAL A 208 -0.18 -10.38 3.01
N GLU A 209 -0.13 -11.56 2.39
CA GLU A 209 -1.00 -12.69 2.75
C GLU A 209 -0.81 -13.11 4.23
N GLU A 210 0.44 -13.28 4.69
CA GLU A 210 0.74 -13.70 6.07
C GLU A 210 0.37 -12.62 7.08
N VAL A 211 0.84 -11.38 6.87
CA VAL A 211 0.62 -10.28 7.82
C VAL A 211 -0.86 -9.93 7.96
N PHE A 212 -1.63 -10.00 6.87
CA PHE A 212 -3.07 -9.74 6.92
C PHE A 212 -3.89 -10.91 7.47
N ALA A 213 -3.45 -12.15 7.26
CA ALA A 213 -4.11 -13.32 7.83
C ALA A 213 -3.83 -13.43 9.34
N HIS A 214 -2.58 -13.26 9.73
CA HIS A 214 -2.08 -13.50 11.09
C HIS A 214 -1.24 -12.34 11.61
N PRO A 215 -1.86 -11.14 11.86
CA PRO A 215 -1.12 -10.00 12.38
C PRO A 215 -0.59 -10.31 13.79
N LYS A 216 0.71 -10.15 14.00
CA LYS A 216 1.40 -10.49 15.25
C LYS A 216 1.52 -9.29 16.18
N SER A 217 1.91 -8.13 15.62
CA SER A 217 2.08 -6.91 16.40
C SER A 217 0.77 -6.22 16.72
N ASP A 218 0.71 -5.49 17.84
CA ASP A 218 -0.48 -4.71 18.20
C ASP A 218 -0.77 -3.61 17.16
N ALA A 219 0.26 -3.05 16.54
CA ALA A 219 0.09 -2.09 15.45
C ALA A 219 -0.58 -2.75 14.23
N ALA A 220 -0.17 -3.97 13.84
CA ALA A 220 -0.80 -4.72 12.77
C ALA A 220 -2.26 -5.04 13.08
N LYS A 221 -2.54 -5.52 14.29
CA LYS A 221 -3.91 -5.82 14.73
C LYS A 221 -4.79 -4.59 14.66
N ARG A 222 -4.34 -3.44 15.18
CA ARG A 222 -5.09 -2.17 15.10
C ARG A 222 -5.36 -1.75 13.66
N LEU A 223 -4.36 -1.79 12.80
CA LEU A 223 -4.49 -1.35 11.41
C LEU A 223 -5.36 -2.31 10.57
N ILE A 224 -5.22 -3.63 10.77
CA ILE A 224 -5.84 -4.64 9.89
C ILE A 224 -7.21 -5.06 10.44
N ILE A 225 -7.31 -5.37 11.73
CA ILE A 225 -8.53 -5.91 12.35
C ILE A 225 -9.51 -4.80 12.69
N GLU A 226 -9.04 -3.77 13.41
CA GLU A 226 -9.90 -2.66 13.83
C GLU A 226 -10.27 -1.74 12.66
N GLY A 227 -9.51 -1.81 11.56
CA GLY A 227 -9.76 -1.00 10.36
C GLY A 227 -9.72 0.49 10.63
N ARG A 228 -8.92 0.90 11.60
CA ARG A 228 -8.77 2.29 12.00
C ARG A 228 -7.89 3.01 10.99
N ASP A 229 -8.49 3.44 9.90
CA ASP A 229 -7.90 4.48 9.07
C ASP A 229 -7.96 5.79 9.88
N PRO A 230 -6.82 6.44 10.18
CA PRO A 230 -6.78 7.62 11.05
C PRO A 230 -7.67 8.78 10.59
N GLU A 231 -7.98 8.85 9.29
CA GLU A 231 -8.84 9.90 8.73
C GLU A 231 -10.33 9.59 8.92
N GLU A 232 -10.75 8.35 8.77
CA GLU A 232 -12.13 7.94 9.06
C GLU A 232 -12.48 8.07 10.55
N TRP A 233 -11.47 7.97 11.42
CA TRP A 233 -11.68 8.05 12.87
C TRP A 233 -11.98 9.46 13.36
N LYS A 234 -11.48 10.50 12.69
CA LYS A 234 -11.77 11.90 13.07
C LYS A 234 -13.22 12.29 12.78
N GLU A 235 -13.81 11.75 11.72
CA GLU A 235 -15.20 12.06 11.33
C GLU A 235 -16.24 11.20 12.04
N ASN A 236 -15.93 9.95 12.38
CA ASN A 236 -16.90 8.98 12.93
C ASN A 236 -16.87 8.83 14.47
N ARG A 237 -15.95 9.50 15.18
CA ARG A 237 -15.84 9.35 16.65
C ARG A 237 -17.09 9.79 17.42
N ALA A 238 -17.87 10.70 16.87
CA ALA A 238 -19.07 11.23 17.53
C ALA A 238 -20.34 10.40 17.28
N SER A 239 -20.38 9.53 16.25
CA SER A 239 -21.62 8.87 15.85
C SER A 239 -21.66 7.35 16.03
N LEU A 240 -20.54 6.67 16.12
CA LEU A 240 -20.47 5.19 16.13
C LEU A 240 -20.20 4.56 17.51
N VAL A 241 -19.57 5.28 18.44
CA VAL A 241 -19.23 4.72 19.76
C VAL A 241 -20.47 4.58 20.66
N SER A 242 -21.56 5.29 20.41
CA SER A 242 -22.67 5.35 21.37
C SER A 242 -23.83 4.38 21.12
N LYS A 243 -23.86 3.59 20.05
CA LYS A 243 -25.06 2.78 19.73
C LYS A 243 -24.85 1.30 19.38
N THR A 244 -23.65 0.84 19.11
CA THR A 244 -23.45 -0.52 18.58
C THR A 244 -22.72 -1.47 19.54
N GLU A 245 -21.93 -0.98 20.49
CA GLU A 245 -21.17 -1.85 21.40
C GLU A 245 -22.00 -2.50 22.52
N GLU A 246 -23.15 -1.92 22.90
CA GLU A 246 -23.95 -2.42 24.02
C GLU A 246 -24.93 -3.57 23.67
N LYS A 247 -25.14 -3.91 22.39
CA LYS A 247 -26.19 -4.88 22.00
C LYS A 247 -25.72 -6.28 21.65
N HIS A 248 -24.42 -6.53 21.45
CA HIS A 248 -23.94 -7.84 21.01
C HIS A 248 -23.02 -8.47 22.08
N THR A 249 -23.60 -9.33 22.92
CA THR A 249 -22.90 -10.01 24.00
C THR A 249 -22.34 -11.40 23.63
N GLY A 250 -22.30 -11.75 22.33
CA GLY A 250 -21.74 -13.02 21.86
C GLY A 250 -20.22 -12.94 21.64
N ARG A 251 -19.56 -14.11 21.60
CA ARG A 251 -18.11 -14.20 21.38
C ARG A 251 -17.76 -13.69 19.98
N LYS A 252 -16.82 -12.76 19.87
CA LYS A 252 -16.38 -12.19 18.59
C LYS A 252 -15.26 -13.03 17.99
N VAL A 253 -15.37 -13.39 16.74
CA VAL A 253 -14.32 -14.10 16.01
C VAL A 253 -14.05 -13.43 14.68
N ARG A 254 -12.80 -13.41 14.29
CA ARG A 254 -12.37 -13.05 12.94
C ARG A 254 -12.12 -14.32 12.14
N ILE A 255 -12.72 -14.43 10.97
CA ILE A 255 -12.46 -15.49 10.02
C ILE A 255 -11.77 -14.92 8.78
N VAL A 256 -10.78 -15.66 8.28
CA VAL A 256 -10.07 -15.32 7.05
C VAL A 256 -10.33 -16.41 6.02
N PHE A 257 -10.77 -16.00 4.83
CA PHE A 257 -11.03 -16.92 3.71
C PHE A 257 -9.71 -17.28 3.03
N SER A 258 -9.38 -18.58 3.02
CA SER A 258 -8.28 -19.17 2.25
C SER A 258 -8.74 -19.57 0.84
N ARG A 259 -7.81 -19.94 -0.05
CA ARG A 259 -8.10 -20.28 -1.45
C ARG A 259 -9.15 -21.39 -1.63
N ASN A 260 -9.31 -22.30 -0.67
CA ASN A 260 -10.20 -23.45 -0.79
C ASN A 260 -11.58 -23.25 -0.18
N SER A 261 -11.76 -22.34 0.79
CA SER A 261 -13.00 -22.17 1.55
C SER A 261 -13.98 -21.14 0.95
N SER A 262 -13.64 -20.52 -0.17
CA SER A 262 -14.36 -19.36 -0.70
C SER A 262 -15.61 -19.69 -1.53
N TYR A 263 -15.81 -20.95 -1.90
CA TYR A 263 -16.94 -21.37 -2.74
C TYR A 263 -18.12 -21.93 -1.95
N GLU A 264 -17.93 -22.26 -0.69
CA GLU A 264 -19.01 -22.78 0.16
C GLU A 264 -19.64 -21.66 1.01
N PRO A 265 -20.98 -21.66 1.18
CA PRO A 265 -21.66 -20.74 2.08
C PRO A 265 -21.47 -21.14 3.54
N VAL A 266 -20.22 -21.21 4.02
CA VAL A 266 -19.83 -21.77 5.31
C VAL A 266 -20.58 -21.11 6.47
N VAL A 267 -20.70 -19.78 6.47
CA VAL A 267 -21.42 -19.04 7.52
C VAL A 267 -22.91 -19.39 7.51
N ALA A 268 -23.54 -19.47 6.31
CA ALA A 268 -24.95 -19.84 6.20
C ALA A 268 -25.18 -21.29 6.63
N ASN A 269 -24.32 -22.23 6.21
CA ASN A 269 -24.40 -23.64 6.61
C ASN A 269 -24.20 -23.80 8.12
N MET A 270 -23.29 -23.05 8.72
CA MET A 270 -23.10 -23.03 10.16
C MET A 270 -24.36 -22.58 10.90
N VAL A 271 -25.00 -21.49 10.45
CA VAL A 271 -26.26 -21.01 11.05
C VAL A 271 -27.37 -22.08 10.91
N LEU A 272 -27.48 -22.73 9.76
CA LEU A 272 -28.46 -23.80 9.54
C LEU A 272 -28.19 -25.03 10.40
N GLN A 273 -26.93 -25.41 10.61
CA GLN A 273 -26.54 -26.59 11.39
C GLN A 273 -26.75 -26.41 12.89
N PHE A 274 -26.42 -25.22 13.42
CA PHE A 274 -26.51 -24.96 14.86
C PHE A 274 -27.85 -24.31 15.28
N GLY A 275 -28.64 -23.80 14.32
CA GLY A 275 -29.90 -23.13 14.59
C GLY A 275 -29.77 -21.77 15.25
N GLU A 276 -28.55 -21.26 15.41
CA GLU A 276 -28.23 -20.02 16.11
C GLU A 276 -27.82 -18.92 15.13
N PRO A 277 -28.45 -17.74 15.20
CA PRO A 277 -28.12 -16.63 14.32
C PRO A 277 -26.73 -16.07 14.65
N VAL A 278 -26.03 -15.62 13.63
CA VAL A 278 -24.71 -15.00 13.71
C VAL A 278 -24.78 -13.60 13.10
N ASN A 279 -24.26 -12.61 13.82
CA ASN A 279 -24.16 -11.27 13.30
C ASN A 279 -22.82 -11.05 12.57
N ILE A 280 -22.87 -10.52 11.36
CA ILE A 280 -21.69 -10.04 10.63
C ILE A 280 -21.41 -8.61 11.09
N LEU A 281 -20.37 -8.42 11.90
CA LEU A 281 -19.99 -7.11 12.42
C LEU A 281 -19.18 -6.32 11.40
N LYS A 282 -18.34 -7.03 10.61
CA LYS A 282 -17.51 -6.47 9.54
C LYS A 282 -17.29 -7.51 8.46
N ALA A 283 -17.29 -7.10 7.20
CA ALA A 283 -16.96 -7.96 6.07
C ALA A 283 -16.08 -7.20 5.08
N ASN A 284 -14.89 -7.70 4.82
CA ASN A 284 -13.95 -7.20 3.84
C ASN A 284 -13.63 -8.32 2.85
N THR A 285 -14.57 -8.66 2.01
CA THR A 285 -14.37 -9.70 1.00
C THR A 285 -14.36 -9.08 -0.39
N LYS A 286 -13.39 -9.52 -1.23
CA LYS A 286 -13.32 -9.17 -2.64
C LYS A 286 -13.19 -10.45 -3.46
N ASP A 287 -13.82 -10.47 -4.61
CA ASP A 287 -13.55 -11.47 -5.64
C ASP A 287 -12.23 -11.13 -6.35
N VAL A 288 -11.28 -12.03 -6.26
CA VAL A 288 -10.00 -11.95 -6.97
C VAL A 288 -9.89 -13.19 -7.86
N GLN A 289 -10.14 -13.04 -9.15
CA GLN A 289 -10.11 -14.12 -10.15
C GLN A 289 -11.08 -15.28 -9.84
N GLY A 290 -12.28 -14.98 -9.37
CA GLY A 290 -13.29 -15.98 -9.01
C GLY A 290 -13.08 -16.63 -7.64
N VAL A 291 -12.13 -16.12 -6.84
CA VAL A 291 -11.88 -16.60 -5.47
C VAL A 291 -12.18 -15.47 -4.49
N ALA A 292 -13.09 -15.69 -3.55
CA ALA A 292 -13.32 -14.73 -2.47
C ALA A 292 -12.09 -14.69 -1.55
N ARG A 293 -11.45 -13.53 -1.48
CA ARG A 293 -10.36 -13.26 -0.52
C ARG A 293 -10.80 -12.17 0.44
N GLY A 294 -10.42 -12.33 1.69
CA GLY A 294 -10.73 -11.32 2.69
C GLY A 294 -10.97 -11.90 4.06
N ASP A 295 -11.54 -11.08 4.92
CA ASP A 295 -11.85 -11.43 6.29
C ASP A 295 -13.25 -10.95 6.69
N MET A 296 -13.85 -11.63 7.66
CA MET A 296 -15.09 -11.22 8.31
C MET A 296 -14.92 -11.26 9.84
N ILE A 297 -15.59 -10.33 10.52
CA ILE A 297 -15.75 -10.38 11.98
C ILE A 297 -17.19 -10.76 12.26
N LEU A 298 -17.36 -11.86 12.97
CA LEU A 298 -18.65 -12.42 13.34
C LEU A 298 -18.84 -12.30 14.85
N ALA A 299 -20.07 -12.03 15.29
CA ALA A 299 -20.47 -12.28 16.67
C ALA A 299 -21.26 -13.60 16.70
N LEU A 300 -20.70 -14.60 17.34
CA LEU A 300 -21.26 -15.95 17.50
C LEU A 300 -22.31 -16.00 18.60
N SER A 301 -22.84 -17.20 18.90
CA SER A 301 -23.79 -17.43 19.97
C SER A 301 -23.30 -16.87 21.31
N LYS A 302 -24.26 -16.46 22.15
CA LYS A 302 -24.00 -16.05 23.53
C LYS A 302 -23.72 -17.26 24.46
N GLU A 303 -24.16 -18.44 24.06
CA GLU A 303 -23.92 -19.68 24.79
C GLU A 303 -22.53 -20.20 24.46
N GLY A 304 -21.65 -20.27 25.46
CA GLY A 304 -20.25 -20.60 25.30
C GLY A 304 -20.01 -21.94 24.60
N GLU A 305 -20.78 -22.98 24.93
CA GLU A 305 -20.68 -24.31 24.33
C GLU A 305 -21.04 -24.29 22.84
N ILE A 306 -22.07 -23.52 22.44
CA ILE A 306 -22.46 -23.38 21.04
C ILE A 306 -21.42 -22.58 20.30
N ALA A 307 -20.91 -21.49 20.87
CA ALA A 307 -19.85 -20.68 20.29
C ALA A 307 -18.57 -21.50 20.04
N ASP A 308 -18.17 -22.37 20.98
CA ASP A 308 -17.01 -23.24 20.79
C ASP A 308 -17.21 -24.25 19.65
N ARG A 309 -18.41 -24.81 19.52
CA ARG A 309 -18.79 -25.70 18.43
C ARG A 309 -18.83 -24.96 17.08
N GLN A 310 -19.31 -23.71 17.05
CA GLN A 310 -19.29 -22.86 15.87
C GLN A 310 -17.84 -22.54 15.45
N ILE A 311 -16.95 -22.23 16.40
CA ILE A 311 -15.52 -22.00 16.14
C ILE A 311 -14.88 -23.27 15.56
N GLN A 312 -15.16 -24.44 16.14
CA GLN A 312 -14.63 -25.70 15.65
C GLN A 312 -15.13 -26.00 14.22
N TYR A 313 -16.40 -25.79 13.97
CA TYR A 313 -16.99 -25.91 12.63
C TYR A 313 -16.27 -25.05 11.58
N LEU A 314 -16.02 -23.80 11.90
CA LEU A 314 -15.30 -22.87 11.01
C LEU A 314 -13.87 -23.36 10.72
N LYS A 315 -13.17 -23.88 11.73
CA LYS A 315 -11.81 -24.45 11.57
C LYS A 315 -11.82 -25.72 10.71
N ASP A 316 -12.82 -26.59 10.88
CA ASP A 316 -12.97 -27.83 10.11
C ASP A 316 -13.23 -27.57 8.60
N HIS A 317 -13.73 -26.36 8.28
CA HIS A 317 -13.91 -25.88 6.88
C HIS A 317 -12.73 -25.03 6.37
N GLU A 318 -11.53 -25.29 6.91
CA GLU A 318 -10.27 -24.66 6.45
C GLU A 318 -10.24 -23.12 6.58
N LEU A 319 -11.08 -22.54 7.44
CA LEU A 319 -11.02 -21.13 7.75
C LEU A 319 -9.99 -20.86 8.85
N SER A 320 -9.18 -19.84 8.70
CA SER A 320 -8.41 -19.32 9.83
C SER A 320 -9.34 -18.55 10.76
N VAL A 321 -9.40 -18.96 12.03
CA VAL A 321 -10.30 -18.38 13.04
C VAL A 321 -9.49 -17.80 14.18
N GLU A 322 -9.63 -16.51 14.40
CA GLU A 322 -9.03 -15.75 15.51
C GLU A 322 -10.15 -15.29 16.45
N VAL A 323 -10.05 -15.60 17.73
CA VAL A 323 -11.00 -15.13 18.75
C VAL A 323 -10.60 -13.72 19.17
N LEU A 324 -11.54 -12.77 19.09
CA LEU A 324 -11.35 -11.36 19.44
C LEU A 324 -12.11 -11.12 20.77
N ASP A 325 -11.42 -11.15 21.90
CA ASP A 325 -12.00 -10.85 23.22
C ASP A 325 -11.84 -9.36 23.56
#